data_7ddb3d3470f786eefe69adfa5e069ffa
#
_entry.id   7ddb3d3470f786eefe69adfa5e069ffa
#
_cell.length_a   1.000
_cell.length_b   1.000
_cell.length_c   1.000
_cell.angle_alpha   90.00
_cell.angle_beta   90.00
_cell.angle_gamma   90.00
#
_symmetry.space_group_name_H-M   'P 1'
#
loop_
_entity.id
_entity.type
_entity.pdbx_description
1 polymer ?
#
loop_
_entity_poly.entity_id
_entity_poly.type
_entity_poly.pdbx_seq_one_letter_code
_entity_poly.pdbx_strand_id
1 'polypeptide(L)'
;MSVKVLLVEDEKSIAEGIIYNLKNEGFKLTHVDDGKIAIDIFNEEHFDLIILDIMLPEVSGLEICKAIRNSSNVPIIMLTAKDDENDKISGLEMGADDYITKPFSVKELISRVKAVLRRTKNSELLHGIDEDLNSAKEITVGNIAMNPLRYEAKIDNEIIELRPREFELLYYLCENAGNIVSRDKLFSKVWGYSFAGNSKTLDVHIQRIRERIEVNPKSPKRLITIRGVGYKLSLIHISEPTRP
;
A
#
# COMPACT_ATOMS: atom_id res chain seq x y z
N MET A 1 21.34 7.05 3.31
CA MET A 1 20.63 8.32 2.94
C MET A 1 19.49 8.53 3.92
N SER A 2 19.13 9.79 4.27
CA SER A 2 17.97 10.04 5.15
C SER A 2 16.70 10.04 4.29
N VAL A 3 15.63 9.43 4.81
CA VAL A 3 14.33 9.35 4.16
C VAL A 3 13.70 10.72 4.05
N LYS A 4 13.26 11.09 2.85
CA LYS A 4 12.56 12.34 2.56
C LYS A 4 11.04 12.11 2.55
N VAL A 5 10.31 12.87 3.36
CA VAL A 5 8.85 12.80 3.47
C VAL A 5 8.24 14.14 3.08
N LEU A 6 7.30 14.12 2.15
CA LEU A 6 6.44 15.27 1.85
C LEU A 6 5.21 15.20 2.76
N LEU A 7 4.98 16.24 3.55
CA LEU A 7 3.78 16.42 4.35
C LEU A 7 2.93 17.52 3.73
N VAL A 8 1.69 17.20 3.37
CA VAL A 8 0.71 18.16 2.86
C VAL A 8 -0.44 18.20 3.86
N GLU A 9 -0.51 19.29 4.63
CA GLU A 9 -1.45 19.48 5.73
C GLU A 9 -1.59 20.98 5.99
N ASP A 10 -2.81 21.53 5.93
CA ASP A 10 -3.09 22.95 6.11
C ASP A 10 -3.30 23.34 7.59
N GLU A 11 -3.67 22.40 8.45
CA GLU A 11 -3.82 22.65 9.88
C GLU A 11 -2.46 22.69 10.58
N LYS A 12 -1.99 23.91 10.91
CA LYS A 12 -0.66 24.15 11.50
C LYS A 12 -0.37 23.31 12.76
N SER A 13 -1.36 23.15 13.62
CA SER A 13 -1.20 22.40 14.87
C SER A 13 -0.91 20.90 14.62
N ILE A 14 -1.56 20.32 13.63
CA ILE A 14 -1.34 18.94 13.21
C ILE A 14 0.02 18.82 12.51
N ALA A 15 0.30 19.71 11.57
CA ALA A 15 1.56 19.73 10.82
C ALA A 15 2.78 19.85 11.75
N GLU A 16 2.78 20.78 12.71
CA GLU A 16 3.86 20.97 13.68
C GLU A 16 4.08 19.71 14.52
N GLY A 17 2.99 19.08 14.99
CA GLY A 17 3.07 17.83 15.74
C GLY A 17 3.68 16.68 14.93
N ILE A 18 3.29 16.54 13.65
CA ILE A 18 3.85 15.52 12.75
C ILE A 18 5.33 15.80 12.48
N ILE A 19 5.67 17.06 12.13
CA ILE A 19 7.02 17.48 11.79
C ILE A 19 7.98 17.23 12.95
N TYR A 20 7.61 17.68 14.17
CA TYR A 20 8.44 17.50 15.35
C TYR A 20 8.77 16.02 15.58
N ASN A 21 7.77 15.17 15.56
CA ASN A 21 7.95 13.76 15.88
C ASN A 21 8.68 12.97 14.78
N LEU A 22 8.39 13.22 13.51
CA LEU A 22 9.09 12.54 12.42
C LEU A 22 10.54 13.01 12.28
N LYS A 23 10.85 14.30 12.57
CA LYS A 23 12.24 14.76 12.62
C LYS A 23 13.02 14.08 13.75
N ASN A 24 12.42 13.86 14.92
CA ASN A 24 13.04 13.12 16.02
C ASN A 24 13.33 11.65 15.67
N GLU A 25 12.56 11.09 14.75
CA GLU A 25 12.79 9.74 14.19
C GLU A 25 13.82 9.72 13.04
N GLY A 26 14.43 10.86 12.72
CA GLY A 26 15.50 10.99 11.71
C GLY A 26 15.01 11.20 10.27
N PHE A 27 13.72 11.49 10.06
CA PHE A 27 13.18 11.80 8.73
C PHE A 27 13.47 13.25 8.31
N LYS A 28 13.67 13.48 7.01
CA LYS A 28 13.69 14.81 6.43
C LYS A 28 12.29 15.16 5.95
N LEU A 29 11.73 16.27 6.45
CA LEU A 29 10.39 16.73 6.13
C LEU A 29 10.43 17.97 5.24
N THR A 30 9.67 17.91 4.14
CA THR A 30 9.20 19.08 3.39
C THR A 30 7.72 19.22 3.72
N HIS A 31 7.29 20.39 4.23
CA HIS A 31 5.89 20.66 4.58
C HIS A 31 5.32 21.70 3.63
N VAL A 32 4.09 21.45 3.20
CA VAL A 32 3.31 22.32 2.31
C VAL A 32 1.87 22.37 2.85
N ASP A 33 1.29 23.53 2.85
CA ASP A 33 -0.10 23.80 3.27
C ASP A 33 -1.05 24.06 2.08
N ASP A 34 -0.53 24.01 0.85
CA ASP A 34 -1.25 24.24 -0.40
C ASP A 34 -1.10 23.06 -1.36
N GLY A 35 -2.24 22.57 -1.87
CA GLY A 35 -2.25 21.39 -2.74
C GLY A 35 -1.61 21.59 -4.12
N LYS A 36 -1.66 22.81 -4.68
CA LYS A 36 -1.00 23.13 -5.97
C LYS A 36 0.51 23.12 -5.80
N ILE A 37 1.00 23.81 -4.75
CA ILE A 37 2.41 23.84 -4.40
C ILE A 37 2.94 22.42 -4.13
N ALA A 38 2.13 21.55 -3.51
CA ALA A 38 2.50 20.18 -3.25
C ALA A 38 2.80 19.38 -4.54
N ILE A 39 2.01 19.56 -5.59
CA ILE A 39 2.22 18.92 -6.89
C ILE A 39 3.50 19.43 -7.56
N ASP A 40 3.73 20.74 -7.52
CA ASP A 40 4.93 21.35 -8.11
C ASP A 40 6.21 20.86 -7.42
N ILE A 41 6.24 20.91 -6.09
CA ILE A 41 7.38 20.40 -5.29
C ILE A 41 7.60 18.90 -5.52
N PHE A 42 6.53 18.12 -5.63
CA PHE A 42 6.64 16.69 -5.92
C PHE A 42 7.28 16.42 -7.29
N ASN A 43 7.00 17.24 -8.29
CA ASN A 43 7.60 17.11 -9.62
C ASN A 43 9.05 17.57 -9.68
N GLU A 44 9.48 18.45 -8.78
CA GLU A 44 10.85 18.99 -8.72
C GLU A 44 11.79 18.16 -7.82
N GLU A 45 11.26 17.52 -6.77
CA GLU A 45 12.04 16.79 -5.79
C GLU A 45 11.61 15.32 -5.67
N HIS A 46 12.57 14.48 -5.28
CA HIS A 46 12.30 13.08 -4.96
C HIS A 46 11.91 12.91 -3.50
N PHE A 47 10.82 12.17 -3.26
CA PHE A 47 10.35 11.79 -1.93
C PHE A 47 10.21 10.28 -1.81
N ASP A 48 10.49 9.75 -0.61
CA ASP A 48 10.36 8.34 -0.27
C ASP A 48 8.94 8.01 0.24
N LEU A 49 8.19 9.01 0.72
CA LEU A 49 6.84 8.89 1.26
C LEU A 49 6.12 10.23 1.17
N ILE A 50 4.81 10.18 1.00
CA ILE A 50 3.92 11.33 1.10
C ILE A 50 2.90 11.08 2.22
N ILE A 51 2.71 12.08 3.08
CA ILE A 51 1.61 12.14 4.05
C ILE A 51 0.71 13.27 3.56
N LEU A 52 -0.55 12.97 3.30
CA LEU A 52 -1.44 13.84 2.55
C LEU A 52 -2.81 13.94 3.23
N ASP A 53 -3.17 15.16 3.66
CA ASP A 53 -4.54 15.40 4.12
C ASP A 53 -5.51 15.36 2.93
N ILE A 54 -6.68 14.76 3.14
CA ILE A 54 -7.76 14.76 2.16
C ILE A 54 -8.43 16.12 2.09
N MET A 55 -8.61 16.76 3.23
CA MET A 55 -9.39 17.99 3.39
C MET A 55 -8.54 19.26 3.22
N LEU A 56 -7.90 19.39 2.07
CA LEU A 56 -7.12 20.58 1.75
C LEU A 56 -7.99 21.63 1.05
N PRO A 57 -7.69 22.94 1.23
CA PRO A 57 -8.35 23.99 0.48
C PRO A 57 -7.97 23.95 -1.00
N GLU A 58 -8.85 24.44 -1.87
CA GLU A 58 -8.72 24.55 -3.33
C GLU A 58 -8.54 23.22 -4.07
N VAL A 59 -7.53 22.42 -3.77
CA VAL A 59 -7.24 21.11 -4.41
C VAL A 59 -7.27 20.03 -3.35
N SER A 60 -8.22 19.12 -3.44
CA SER A 60 -8.38 18.04 -2.47
C SER A 60 -7.18 17.06 -2.50
N GLY A 61 -6.85 16.47 -1.35
CA GLY A 61 -5.81 15.43 -1.28
C GLY A 61 -6.09 14.24 -2.19
N LEU A 62 -7.35 13.96 -2.54
CA LEU A 62 -7.71 12.92 -3.51
C LEU A 62 -7.24 13.26 -4.91
N GLU A 63 -7.41 14.53 -5.34
CA GLU A 63 -6.95 15.01 -6.65
C GLU A 63 -5.43 15.01 -6.73
N ILE A 64 -4.74 15.42 -5.64
CA ILE A 64 -3.28 15.37 -5.54
C ILE A 64 -2.79 13.93 -5.63
N CYS A 65 -3.41 13.01 -4.90
CA CYS A 65 -3.08 11.58 -4.96
C CYS A 65 -3.21 11.05 -6.40
N LYS A 66 -4.31 11.35 -7.07
CA LYS A 66 -4.53 10.96 -8.47
C LYS A 66 -3.48 11.54 -9.41
N ALA A 67 -3.13 12.82 -9.24
CA ALA A 67 -2.09 13.48 -10.06
C ALA A 67 -0.73 12.79 -9.88
N ILE A 68 -0.32 12.53 -8.63
CA ILE A 68 0.94 11.84 -8.32
C ILE A 68 0.95 10.42 -8.90
N ARG A 69 -0.17 9.70 -8.83
CA ARG A 69 -0.28 8.32 -9.32
C ARG A 69 -0.17 8.18 -10.84
N ASN A 70 -0.38 9.26 -11.58
CA ASN A 70 -0.15 9.25 -13.04
C ASN A 70 1.35 9.11 -13.41
N SER A 71 2.26 9.45 -12.50
CA SER A 71 3.72 9.49 -12.75
C SER A 71 4.55 8.70 -11.75
N SER A 72 3.99 8.29 -10.60
CA SER A 72 4.78 7.69 -9.52
C SER A 72 4.02 6.68 -8.68
N ASN A 73 4.76 5.65 -8.23
CA ASN A 73 4.33 4.67 -7.24
C ASN A 73 4.85 4.99 -5.82
N VAL A 74 5.31 6.22 -5.56
CA VAL A 74 5.73 6.66 -4.22
C VAL A 74 4.62 6.34 -3.20
N PRO A 75 4.95 5.76 -2.03
CA PRO A 75 3.94 5.49 -1.02
C PRO A 75 3.21 6.74 -0.55
N ILE A 76 1.88 6.64 -0.41
CA ILE A 76 1.02 7.72 0.09
C ILE A 76 0.21 7.21 1.28
N ILE A 77 0.34 7.91 2.42
CA ILE A 77 -0.53 7.75 3.59
C ILE A 77 -1.49 8.93 3.62
N MET A 78 -2.79 8.65 3.57
CA MET A 78 -3.80 9.69 3.66
C MET A 78 -4.20 9.99 5.10
N LEU A 79 -4.37 11.28 5.44
CA LEU A 79 -5.02 11.72 6.66
C LEU A 79 -6.48 12.05 6.34
N THR A 80 -7.43 11.57 7.14
CA THR A 80 -8.87 11.72 6.85
C THR A 80 -9.67 11.97 8.12
N ALA A 81 -10.78 12.68 8.04
CA ALA A 81 -11.72 12.82 9.12
C ALA A 81 -12.39 11.46 9.47
N LYS A 82 -12.80 11.30 10.73
CA LYS A 82 -13.32 10.04 11.28
C LYS A 82 -14.61 9.54 10.61
N ASP A 83 -15.45 10.44 10.13
CA ASP A 83 -16.84 10.18 9.75
C ASP A 83 -17.05 9.95 8.24
N ASP A 84 -16.00 10.09 7.42
CA ASP A 84 -16.14 9.96 5.98
C ASP A 84 -15.63 8.60 5.48
N GLU A 85 -16.52 7.61 5.56
CA GLU A 85 -16.23 6.27 4.99
C GLU A 85 -16.05 6.30 3.46
N ASN A 86 -16.73 7.26 2.78
CA ASN A 86 -16.63 7.41 1.33
C ASN A 86 -15.27 7.97 0.93
N ASP A 87 -14.75 8.94 1.68
CA ASP A 87 -13.42 9.50 1.42
C ASP A 87 -12.29 8.48 1.63
N LYS A 88 -12.43 7.60 2.62
CA LYS A 88 -11.47 6.49 2.84
C LYS A 88 -11.44 5.52 1.67
N ILE A 89 -12.61 5.16 1.14
CA ILE A 89 -12.73 4.26 -0.02
C ILE A 89 -12.19 4.96 -1.26
N SER A 90 -12.62 6.21 -1.49
CA SER A 90 -12.18 7.02 -2.64
C SER A 90 -10.67 7.24 -2.64
N GLY A 91 -10.07 7.54 -1.46
CA GLY A 91 -8.62 7.71 -1.34
C GLY A 91 -7.84 6.44 -1.66
N LEU A 92 -8.31 5.30 -1.18
CA LEU A 92 -7.72 4.00 -1.51
C LEU A 92 -7.94 3.65 -2.98
N GLU A 93 -9.15 3.83 -3.52
CA GLU A 93 -9.44 3.61 -4.94
C GLU A 93 -8.59 4.50 -5.86
N MET A 94 -8.28 5.73 -5.44
CA MET A 94 -7.39 6.65 -6.17
C MET A 94 -5.91 6.34 -6.02
N GLY A 95 -5.53 5.42 -5.14
CA GLY A 95 -4.16 4.94 -5.13
C GLY A 95 -3.37 5.11 -3.85
N ALA A 96 -3.96 5.57 -2.76
CA ALA A 96 -3.28 5.58 -1.47
C ALA A 96 -2.89 4.16 -1.01
N ASP A 97 -1.81 4.06 -0.26
CA ASP A 97 -1.31 2.79 0.27
C ASP A 97 -1.85 2.51 1.67
N ASP A 98 -2.12 3.58 2.44
CA ASP A 98 -2.70 3.50 3.77
C ASP A 98 -3.44 4.81 4.09
N TYR A 99 -4.24 4.83 5.16
CA TYR A 99 -4.88 6.03 5.67
C TYR A 99 -4.90 6.03 7.20
N ILE A 100 -4.98 7.22 7.77
CA ILE A 100 -5.07 7.46 9.21
C ILE A 100 -6.24 8.41 9.46
N THR A 101 -7.12 8.03 10.39
CA THR A 101 -8.27 8.87 10.75
C THR A 101 -7.90 9.88 11.83
N LYS A 102 -8.22 11.16 11.59
CA LYS A 102 -8.15 12.21 12.60
C LYS A 102 -9.31 12.07 13.61
N PRO A 103 -9.09 12.23 14.94
CA PRO A 103 -7.78 12.41 15.58
C PRO A 103 -7.01 11.10 15.70
N PHE A 104 -5.69 11.16 15.48
CA PHE A 104 -4.79 10.01 15.57
C PHE A 104 -3.70 10.24 16.63
N SER A 105 -3.12 9.15 17.11
CA SER A 105 -1.94 9.25 17.93
C SER A 105 -0.68 9.36 17.06
N VAL A 106 0.28 10.18 17.51
CA VAL A 106 1.58 10.30 16.83
C VAL A 106 2.30 8.95 16.74
N LYS A 107 2.16 8.09 17.75
CA LYS A 107 2.71 6.73 17.73
C LYS A 107 2.13 5.89 16.61
N GLU A 108 0.83 6.03 16.34
CA GLU A 108 0.17 5.34 15.23
C GLU A 108 0.74 5.81 13.89
N LEU A 109 0.85 7.13 13.67
CA LEU A 109 1.44 7.70 12.47
C LEU A 109 2.86 7.18 12.24
N ILE A 110 3.74 7.27 13.24
CA ILE A 110 5.13 6.80 13.14
C ILE A 110 5.18 5.31 12.79
N SER A 111 4.34 4.49 13.43
CA SER A 111 4.28 3.05 13.16
C SER A 111 3.90 2.75 11.72
N ARG A 112 2.92 3.50 11.18
CA ARG A 112 2.49 3.36 9.78
C ARG A 112 3.54 3.84 8.79
N VAL A 113 4.15 5.01 9.06
CA VAL A 113 5.28 5.55 8.27
C VAL A 113 6.42 4.55 8.20
N LYS A 114 6.86 4.01 9.35
CA LYS A 114 7.92 2.99 9.40
C LYS A 114 7.52 1.71 8.66
N ALA A 115 6.28 1.26 8.82
CA ALA A 115 5.78 0.07 8.15
C ALA A 115 5.75 0.24 6.63
N VAL A 116 5.35 1.40 6.12
CA VAL A 116 5.35 1.70 4.69
C VAL A 116 6.77 1.80 4.14
N LEU A 117 7.67 2.53 4.82
CA LEU A 117 9.05 2.77 4.37
C LEU A 117 9.96 1.55 4.46
N ARG A 118 9.76 0.66 5.42
CA ARG A 118 10.53 -0.59 5.52
C ARG A 118 10.48 -1.38 4.22
N ARG A 119 9.43 -1.22 3.44
CA ARG A 119 9.12 -1.98 2.24
C ARG A 119 9.68 -1.36 0.97
N THR A 120 9.69 -0.03 0.88
CA THR A 120 10.30 0.66 -0.28
C THR A 120 11.82 0.58 -0.28
N LYS A 121 12.45 0.56 0.90
CA LYS A 121 13.91 0.43 1.02
C LYS A 121 14.43 -1.00 0.85
N ASN A 122 13.58 -2.03 1.03
CA ASN A 122 13.99 -3.41 0.79
C ASN A 122 14.32 -3.72 -0.67
N SER A 123 13.95 -2.88 -1.63
CA SER A 123 14.45 -3.01 -3.00
C SER A 123 15.89 -2.51 -3.19
N GLU A 124 16.40 -1.61 -2.32
CA GLU A 124 17.75 -1.03 -2.45
C GLU A 124 18.72 -1.38 -1.29
N LEU A 125 18.23 -1.85 -0.14
CA LEU A 125 19.02 -2.06 1.07
C LEU A 125 18.92 -3.48 1.64
N LEU A 126 18.90 -4.51 0.79
CA LEU A 126 18.97 -5.93 1.20
C LEU A 126 20.35 -6.34 1.79
N HIS A 127 21.05 -5.41 2.44
CA HIS A 127 22.24 -5.72 3.21
C HIS A 127 22.10 -5.25 4.67
N GLY A 128 21.36 -6.06 5.44
CA GLY A 128 21.34 -6.00 6.91
C GLY A 128 20.11 -5.30 7.47
N ILE A 129 19.13 -6.04 7.86
CA ILE A 129 18.17 -5.98 8.96
C ILE A 129 16.89 -6.73 8.50
N ASP A 130 16.82 -7.95 8.85
CA ASP A 130 15.72 -8.82 9.30
C ASP A 130 16.02 -10.26 8.87
N GLU A 131 16.21 -11.13 9.84
CA GLU A 131 16.40 -12.58 9.64
C GLU A 131 15.23 -13.26 8.92
N ASP A 132 14.04 -12.65 8.96
CA ASP A 132 12.85 -13.15 8.27
C ASP A 132 12.88 -12.99 6.74
N LEU A 133 13.59 -11.98 6.20
CA LEU A 133 13.69 -11.76 4.75
C LEU A 133 14.83 -12.57 4.10
N ASN A 134 15.86 -12.94 4.86
CA ASN A 134 16.92 -13.83 4.36
C ASN A 134 16.40 -15.27 4.13
N SER A 135 15.22 -15.61 4.66
CA SER A 135 14.52 -16.87 4.41
C SER A 135 13.47 -16.78 3.30
N ALA A 136 13.18 -15.58 2.77
CA ALA A 136 12.15 -15.38 1.75
C ALA A 136 12.59 -15.97 0.41
N LYS A 137 11.89 -17.05 0.03
CA LYS A 137 12.16 -17.82 -1.20
C LYS A 137 11.27 -17.33 -2.34
N GLU A 138 11.78 -17.44 -3.55
CA GLU A 138 10.93 -17.36 -4.73
C GLU A 138 9.81 -18.39 -4.64
N ILE A 139 8.58 -17.97 -4.85
CA ILE A 139 7.39 -18.83 -4.75
C ILE A 139 6.70 -18.84 -6.11
N THR A 140 6.35 -20.03 -6.56
CA THR A 140 5.52 -20.22 -7.76
C THR A 140 4.22 -20.92 -7.38
N VAL A 141 3.09 -20.31 -7.72
CA VAL A 141 1.75 -20.86 -7.51
C VAL A 141 1.01 -20.83 -8.84
N GLY A 142 0.86 -21.99 -9.47
CA GLY A 142 0.32 -22.05 -10.83
C GLY A 142 1.21 -21.29 -11.81
N ASN A 143 0.67 -20.26 -12.45
CA ASN A 143 1.40 -19.38 -13.37
C ASN A 143 1.87 -18.06 -12.73
N ILE A 144 1.68 -17.89 -11.42
CA ILE A 144 2.14 -16.73 -10.67
C ILE A 144 3.49 -17.05 -10.04
N ALA A 145 4.53 -16.30 -10.38
CA ALA A 145 5.85 -16.37 -9.76
C ALA A 145 6.14 -15.07 -9.01
N MET A 146 6.59 -15.17 -7.76
CA MET A 146 6.88 -14.04 -6.89
C MET A 146 8.31 -14.13 -6.39
N ASN A 147 9.13 -13.13 -6.66
CA ASN A 147 10.49 -13.03 -6.15
C ASN A 147 10.59 -11.87 -5.14
N PRO A 148 10.63 -12.14 -3.83
CA PRO A 148 10.64 -11.10 -2.80
C PRO A 148 11.97 -10.35 -2.74
N LEU A 149 13.09 -10.96 -3.16
CA LEU A 149 14.40 -10.30 -3.19
C LEU A 149 14.50 -9.23 -4.28
N ARG A 150 13.80 -9.45 -5.41
CA ARG A 150 13.74 -8.50 -6.52
C ARG A 150 12.49 -7.65 -6.49
N TYR A 151 11.57 -7.95 -5.57
CA TYR A 151 10.23 -7.35 -5.53
C TYR A 151 9.49 -7.49 -6.86
N GLU A 152 9.68 -8.63 -7.52
CA GLU A 152 9.21 -8.93 -8.86
C GLU A 152 8.09 -9.97 -8.82
N ALA A 153 6.99 -9.68 -9.50
CA ALA A 153 5.88 -10.59 -9.72
C ALA A 153 5.71 -10.87 -11.21
N LYS A 154 5.45 -12.13 -11.56
CA LYS A 154 5.20 -12.57 -12.93
C LYS A 154 3.94 -13.40 -13.02
N ILE A 155 3.26 -13.29 -14.15
CA ILE A 155 2.19 -14.19 -14.58
C ILE A 155 2.52 -14.66 -15.98
N ASP A 156 2.51 -15.99 -16.20
CA ASP A 156 2.87 -16.60 -17.48
C ASP A 156 4.25 -16.13 -18.00
N ASN A 157 5.21 -15.90 -17.08
CA ASN A 157 6.54 -15.33 -17.31
C ASN A 157 6.58 -13.83 -17.70
N GLU A 158 5.45 -13.15 -17.78
CA GLU A 158 5.39 -11.70 -17.99
C GLU A 158 5.39 -10.96 -16.66
N ILE A 159 6.23 -9.92 -16.54
CA ILE A 159 6.30 -9.08 -15.34
C ILE A 159 5.01 -8.29 -15.20
N ILE A 160 4.42 -8.34 -14.01
CA ILE A 160 3.29 -7.50 -13.64
C ILE A 160 3.73 -6.45 -12.62
N GLU A 161 3.26 -5.21 -12.82
CA GLU A 161 3.49 -4.14 -11.86
C GLU A 161 2.49 -4.23 -10.71
N LEU A 162 3.00 -4.42 -9.49
CA LEU A 162 2.26 -4.37 -8.26
C LEU A 162 2.83 -3.27 -7.36
N ARG A 163 1.95 -2.55 -6.66
CA ARG A 163 2.40 -1.63 -5.62
C ARG A 163 2.93 -2.41 -4.42
N PRO A 164 3.75 -1.79 -3.57
CA PRO A 164 4.37 -2.50 -2.45
C PRO A 164 3.38 -3.31 -1.59
N ARG A 165 2.23 -2.75 -1.24
CA ARG A 165 1.20 -3.45 -0.46
C ARG A 165 0.52 -4.59 -1.22
N GLU A 166 0.29 -4.39 -2.50
CA GLU A 166 -0.29 -5.41 -3.38
C GLU A 166 0.67 -6.60 -3.53
N PHE A 167 1.97 -6.30 -3.68
CA PHE A 167 3.00 -7.33 -3.75
C PHE A 167 3.05 -8.18 -2.46
N GLU A 168 3.13 -7.55 -1.30
CA GLU A 168 3.19 -8.25 -0.01
C GLU A 168 1.95 -9.09 0.26
N LEU A 169 0.78 -8.52 -0.06
CA LEU A 169 -0.49 -9.20 0.11
C LEU A 169 -0.57 -10.44 -0.79
N LEU A 170 -0.19 -10.30 -2.07
CA LEU A 170 -0.16 -11.43 -3.00
C LEU A 170 0.91 -12.45 -2.61
N TYR A 171 2.12 -12.00 -2.20
CA TYR A 171 3.19 -12.88 -1.76
C TYR A 171 2.74 -13.73 -0.56
N TYR A 172 2.13 -13.10 0.45
CA TYR A 172 1.63 -13.83 1.63
C TYR A 172 0.48 -14.80 1.28
N LEU A 173 -0.36 -14.44 0.32
CA LEU A 173 -1.38 -15.34 -0.22
C LEU A 173 -0.76 -16.51 -0.98
N CYS A 174 0.34 -16.30 -1.70
CA CYS A 174 1.10 -17.36 -2.36
C CYS A 174 1.74 -18.33 -1.35
N GLU A 175 2.33 -17.83 -0.25
CA GLU A 175 2.85 -18.66 0.84
C GLU A 175 1.78 -19.58 1.46
N ASN A 176 0.53 -19.11 1.45
CA ASN A 176 -0.62 -19.83 2.00
C ASN A 176 -1.55 -20.39 0.91
N ALA A 177 -1.04 -20.58 -0.30
CA ALA A 177 -1.86 -21.02 -1.43
C ALA A 177 -2.62 -22.32 -1.12
N GLY A 178 -3.88 -22.37 -1.56
CA GLY A 178 -4.78 -23.48 -1.24
C GLY A 178 -5.48 -23.37 0.12
N ASN A 179 -5.00 -22.53 1.04
CA ASN A 179 -5.60 -22.32 2.35
C ASN A 179 -6.40 -21.02 2.41
N ILE A 180 -7.38 -20.98 3.31
CA ILE A 180 -8.11 -19.75 3.60
C ILE A 180 -7.30 -18.94 4.61
N VAL A 181 -7.03 -17.67 4.29
CA VAL A 181 -6.39 -16.73 5.20
C VAL A 181 -7.44 -15.72 5.68
N SER A 182 -7.58 -15.59 6.99
CA SER A 182 -8.56 -14.65 7.58
C SER A 182 -8.18 -13.20 7.27
N ARG A 183 -9.18 -12.31 7.25
CA ARG A 183 -8.99 -10.88 7.02
C ARG A 183 -8.02 -10.27 8.03
N ASP A 184 -8.19 -10.59 9.32
CA ASP A 184 -7.35 -10.09 10.41
C ASP A 184 -5.88 -10.53 10.24
N LYS A 185 -5.67 -11.77 9.81
CA LYS A 185 -4.33 -12.31 9.59
C LYS A 185 -3.65 -11.65 8.39
N LEU A 186 -4.36 -11.44 7.29
CA LEU A 186 -3.85 -10.70 6.13
C LEU A 186 -3.51 -9.27 6.53
N PHE A 187 -4.40 -8.60 7.25
CA PHE A 187 -4.21 -7.22 7.64
C PHE A 187 -3.03 -7.07 8.61
N SER A 188 -2.95 -7.87 9.67
CA SER A 188 -1.85 -7.82 10.63
C SER A 188 -0.49 -8.14 10.00
N LYS A 189 -0.45 -9.10 9.08
CA LYS A 189 0.80 -9.48 8.41
C LYS A 189 1.28 -8.40 7.44
N VAL A 190 0.37 -7.80 6.66
CA VAL A 190 0.72 -6.81 5.62
C VAL A 190 0.81 -5.40 6.19
N TRP A 191 -0.02 -5.00 7.13
CA TRP A 191 0.01 -3.65 7.71
C TRP A 191 0.75 -3.57 9.05
N GLY A 192 0.99 -4.70 9.73
CA GLY A 192 1.85 -4.78 10.92
C GLY A 192 1.21 -4.31 12.23
N TYR A 193 -0.11 -4.12 12.25
CA TYR A 193 -0.88 -3.79 13.44
C TYR A 193 -2.23 -4.52 13.44
N SER A 194 -2.83 -4.66 14.62
CA SER A 194 -4.11 -5.35 14.77
C SER A 194 -5.22 -4.57 14.04
N PHE A 195 -6.10 -5.33 13.40
CA PHE A 195 -7.26 -4.82 12.69
C PHE A 195 -8.19 -4.01 13.62
N ALA A 196 -8.15 -2.69 13.50
CA ALA A 196 -9.09 -1.80 14.17
C ALA A 196 -10.23 -1.41 13.21
N GLY A 197 -11.02 -2.40 12.81
CA GLY A 197 -12.37 -2.14 12.26
C GLY A 197 -12.49 -1.70 10.80
N ASN A 198 -11.45 -1.68 9.97
CA ASN A 198 -11.59 -1.17 8.60
C ASN A 198 -11.29 -2.24 7.53
N SER A 199 -12.32 -3.01 7.20
CA SER A 199 -12.26 -4.10 6.22
C SER A 199 -12.08 -3.62 4.78
N LYS A 200 -12.42 -2.36 4.47
CA LYS A 200 -12.46 -1.84 3.10
C LYS A 200 -11.08 -1.65 2.47
N THR A 201 -10.05 -1.29 3.27
CA THR A 201 -8.66 -1.18 2.79
C THR A 201 -8.19 -2.48 2.15
N LEU A 202 -8.40 -3.60 2.85
CA LEU A 202 -8.02 -4.92 2.34
C LEU A 202 -8.77 -5.24 1.05
N ASP A 203 -10.08 -4.94 1.00
CA ASP A 203 -10.92 -5.23 -0.17
C ASP A 203 -10.45 -4.47 -1.41
N VAL A 204 -10.07 -3.20 -1.26
CA VAL A 204 -9.53 -2.39 -2.37
C VAL A 204 -8.23 -2.98 -2.90
N HIS A 205 -7.29 -3.35 -2.01
CA HIS A 205 -6.03 -3.96 -2.45
C HIS A 205 -6.25 -5.34 -3.09
N ILE A 206 -7.16 -6.15 -2.56
CA ILE A 206 -7.58 -7.42 -3.18
C ILE A 206 -8.17 -7.18 -4.57
N GLN A 207 -9.01 -6.15 -4.74
CA GLN A 207 -9.58 -5.82 -6.03
C GLN A 207 -8.51 -5.43 -7.06
N ARG A 208 -7.54 -4.59 -6.67
CA ARG A 208 -6.42 -4.20 -7.54
C ARG A 208 -5.54 -5.39 -7.93
N ILE A 209 -5.25 -6.27 -6.97
CA ILE A 209 -4.52 -7.50 -7.27
C ILE A 209 -5.30 -8.31 -8.32
N ARG A 210 -6.62 -8.47 -8.18
CA ARG A 210 -7.45 -9.16 -9.16
C ARG A 210 -7.38 -8.54 -10.55
N GLU A 211 -7.35 -7.21 -10.64
CA GLU A 211 -7.19 -6.49 -11.91
C GLU A 211 -5.89 -6.83 -12.64
N ARG A 212 -4.87 -7.27 -11.89
CA ARG A 212 -3.56 -7.69 -12.45
C ARG A 212 -3.48 -9.17 -12.73
N ILE A 213 -4.12 -10.01 -11.89
CA ILE A 213 -3.91 -11.47 -11.94
C ILE A 213 -5.08 -12.24 -12.55
N GLU A 214 -6.28 -11.67 -12.66
CA GLU A 214 -7.47 -12.36 -13.15
C GLU A 214 -7.79 -11.97 -14.59
N VAL A 215 -8.30 -12.91 -15.37
CA VAL A 215 -8.87 -12.64 -16.69
C VAL A 215 -10.15 -11.80 -16.56
N ASN A 216 -10.94 -12.08 -15.51
CA ASN A 216 -12.14 -11.31 -15.17
C ASN A 216 -12.15 -10.99 -13.68
N PRO A 217 -11.76 -9.77 -13.26
CA PRO A 217 -11.71 -9.37 -11.85
C PRO A 217 -13.05 -9.44 -11.11
N LYS A 218 -14.17 -9.30 -11.83
CA LYS A 218 -15.52 -9.40 -11.26
C LYS A 218 -15.96 -10.84 -10.99
N SER A 219 -15.33 -11.81 -11.65
CA SER A 219 -15.55 -13.25 -11.43
C SER A 219 -14.23 -13.97 -11.19
N PRO A 220 -13.56 -13.70 -10.05
CA PRO A 220 -12.21 -14.16 -9.78
C PRO A 220 -12.17 -15.68 -9.60
N LYS A 221 -11.18 -16.32 -10.22
CA LYS A 221 -10.94 -17.76 -10.13
C LYS A 221 -9.65 -18.10 -9.38
N ARG A 222 -8.69 -17.18 -9.38
CA ARG A 222 -7.40 -17.32 -8.68
C ARG A 222 -7.51 -16.84 -7.24
N LEU A 223 -7.95 -15.60 -7.04
CA LEU A 223 -8.04 -14.98 -5.72
C LEU A 223 -9.51 -14.91 -5.28
N ILE A 224 -9.95 -15.93 -4.56
CA ILE A 224 -11.34 -16.18 -4.21
C ILE A 224 -11.67 -15.55 -2.85
N THR A 225 -12.85 -14.91 -2.74
CA THR A 225 -13.40 -14.44 -1.47
C THR A 225 -14.19 -15.56 -0.82
N ILE A 226 -13.86 -15.89 0.43
CA ILE A 226 -14.67 -16.76 1.28
C ILE A 226 -15.46 -15.86 2.22
N ARG A 227 -16.75 -15.67 1.91
CA ARG A 227 -17.62 -14.72 2.62
C ARG A 227 -17.61 -14.96 4.13
N GLY A 228 -17.45 -13.89 4.91
CA GLY A 228 -17.40 -13.93 6.37
C GLY A 228 -16.12 -14.52 6.96
N VAL A 229 -15.16 -15.01 6.15
CA VAL A 229 -13.93 -15.64 6.63
C VAL A 229 -12.68 -14.90 6.16
N GLY A 230 -12.47 -14.76 4.86
CA GLY A 230 -11.26 -14.16 4.32
C GLY A 230 -11.06 -14.43 2.83
N TYR A 231 -9.82 -14.66 2.44
CA TYR A 231 -9.41 -14.87 1.05
C TYR A 231 -8.60 -16.16 0.89
N LYS A 232 -8.65 -16.70 -0.32
CA LYS A 232 -7.91 -17.90 -0.69
C LYS A 232 -7.31 -17.73 -2.08
N LEU A 233 -6.01 -17.96 -2.23
CA LEU A 233 -5.39 -18.11 -3.54
C LEU A 233 -5.57 -19.58 -3.97
N SER A 234 -6.22 -19.79 -5.10
CA SER A 234 -6.48 -21.12 -5.64
C SER A 234 -5.22 -21.71 -6.26
N LEU A 235 -5.01 -23.02 -6.08
CA LEU A 235 -3.95 -23.78 -6.73
C LEU A 235 -4.31 -24.24 -8.16
N ILE A 236 -5.55 -23.96 -8.61
CA ILE A 236 -6.03 -24.46 -9.89
C ILE A 236 -5.35 -23.70 -11.03
N HIS A 237 -4.61 -24.40 -11.87
CA HIS A 237 -4.25 -23.95 -13.20
C HIS A 237 -5.53 -23.68 -13.99
N ILE A 238 -5.73 -22.42 -14.36
CA ILE A 238 -6.71 -22.11 -15.41
C ILE A 238 -5.99 -22.40 -16.72
N SER A 239 -5.96 -23.67 -17.12
CA SER A 239 -5.68 -24.00 -18.52
C SER A 239 -6.77 -23.31 -19.34
N GLU A 240 -6.37 -22.46 -20.28
CA GLU A 240 -7.28 -21.97 -21.30
C GLU A 240 -7.96 -23.17 -21.96
N PRO A 241 -9.29 -23.10 -22.20
CA PRO A 241 -9.90 -24.10 -23.07
C PRO A 241 -9.22 -23.96 -24.43
N THR A 242 -8.46 -24.96 -24.81
CA THR A 242 -8.03 -25.16 -26.20
C THR A 242 -9.27 -24.98 -27.09
N ARG A 243 -9.30 -23.87 -27.85
CA ARG A 243 -10.31 -23.71 -28.90
C ARG A 243 -10.18 -24.88 -29.87
N PRO A 244 -11.28 -25.56 -30.19
CA PRO A 244 -11.29 -26.54 -31.25
C PRO A 244 -11.05 -25.92 -32.64
#